data_d0acbf3bfef12b734490dcfc22e0bb2a
#
_entry.id   d0acbf3bfef12b734490dcfc22e0bb2a
#
_cell.length_a   1.000
_cell.length_b   1.000
_cell.length_c   1.000
_cell.angle_alpha   90.00
_cell.angle_beta   90.00
_cell.angle_gamma   90.00
#
_symmetry.space_group_name_H-M   'P 1'
#
loop_
_entity.id
_entity.type
_entity.pdbx_description
1 polymer ?
#
loop_
_entity_poly.entity_id
_entity_poly.type
_entity_poly.pdbx_seq_one_letter_code
_entity_poly.pdbx_strand_id
1 'polypeptide(L)'
;MFHWFVFSRYPLINKQTISYESQNNISSQCDVVIKKDTIRLIVNHLESFRLMKEDLQLDTLSVSHFKQSTLNQKLHAASQLRQEQAKAVKAAINQSPHPVVAVGDFNSIPLSYVYGKIRWGMRDCFLEGSFGKLGNTYKKGPLGIRIDYILCSRTLTPITCEVDRVSYSDHFPVCATIGW
;
A
#
# COMPACT_ATOMS: atom_id res chain seq x y z
N MET A 1 -10.78 -14.13 6.03
CA MET A 1 -9.33 -13.94 6.25
C MET A 1 -8.70 -13.71 4.89
N PHE A 2 -8.12 -12.56 4.64
CA PHE A 2 -7.43 -12.30 3.37
C PHE A 2 -6.07 -12.98 3.38
N HIS A 3 -5.76 -13.71 2.31
CA HIS A 3 -4.48 -14.39 2.14
C HIS A 3 -3.65 -13.66 1.09
N TRP A 4 -2.38 -13.49 1.38
CA TRP A 4 -1.40 -12.96 0.46
C TRP A 4 -0.61 -14.10 -0.14
N PHE A 5 -0.31 -13.97 -1.40
CA PHE A 5 0.59 -14.88 -2.08
C PHE A 5 1.79 -14.07 -2.61
N VAL A 6 2.97 -14.51 -2.27
CA VAL A 6 4.21 -13.99 -2.85
C VAL A 6 4.81 -15.08 -3.70
N PHE A 7 4.95 -14.82 -5.00
CA PHE A 7 5.61 -15.71 -5.94
C PHE A 7 6.98 -15.14 -6.26
N SER A 8 8.01 -15.98 -6.26
CA SER A 8 9.38 -15.57 -6.53
C SER A 8 10.14 -16.67 -7.26
N ARG A 9 11.02 -16.28 -8.18
CA ARG A 9 12.03 -17.18 -8.77
C ARG A 9 13.21 -17.41 -7.84
N TYR A 10 13.33 -16.63 -6.79
CA TYR A 10 14.39 -16.67 -5.80
C TYR A 10 13.89 -17.22 -4.48
N PRO A 11 14.76 -17.82 -3.66
CA PRO A 11 14.38 -18.29 -2.33
C PRO A 11 13.77 -17.17 -1.47
N LEU A 12 12.69 -17.51 -0.77
CA LEU A 12 12.03 -16.64 0.22
C LEU A 12 12.27 -17.24 1.60
N ILE A 13 12.99 -16.51 2.44
CA ILE A 13 13.34 -16.91 3.82
C ILE A 13 12.85 -15.88 4.83
N ASN A 14 12.98 -16.15 6.11
CA ASN A 14 12.65 -15.24 7.22
C ASN A 14 11.25 -14.63 7.12
N LYS A 15 10.24 -15.47 6.79
CA LYS A 15 8.85 -15.04 6.63
C LYS A 15 8.24 -14.71 8.00
N GLN A 16 7.72 -13.51 8.14
CA GLN A 16 7.11 -13.01 9.37
C GLN A 16 5.92 -12.11 9.07
N THR A 17 4.92 -12.14 9.94
CA THR A 17 3.82 -11.16 9.94
C THR A 17 4.24 -9.94 10.75
N ILE A 18 3.95 -8.74 10.26
CA ILE A 18 4.10 -7.50 11.01
C ILE A 18 2.87 -7.34 11.90
N SER A 19 3.07 -7.41 13.21
CA SER A 19 1.99 -7.37 14.19
C SER A 19 1.45 -5.96 14.38
N TYR A 20 0.13 -5.80 14.22
CA TYR A 20 -0.62 -4.60 14.54
C TYR A 20 -2.11 -4.93 14.67
N GLU A 21 -2.89 -4.05 15.26
CA GLU A 21 -4.33 -4.23 15.36
C GLU A 21 -4.98 -4.07 13.98
N SER A 22 -5.75 -5.09 13.58
CA SER A 22 -6.59 -5.07 12.39
C SER A 22 -7.65 -6.15 12.46
N GLN A 23 -8.79 -5.91 11.85
CA GLN A 23 -9.85 -6.92 11.76
C GLN A 23 -9.60 -7.97 10.68
N ASN A 24 -9.00 -7.59 9.52
CA ASN A 24 -8.76 -8.52 8.41
C ASN A 24 -7.55 -8.17 7.54
N ASN A 25 -6.89 -7.05 7.82
CA ASN A 25 -5.77 -6.57 7.01
C ASN A 25 -4.45 -7.01 7.63
N ILE A 26 -3.45 -7.23 6.81
CA ILE A 26 -2.18 -7.80 7.25
C ILE A 26 -1.02 -7.18 6.46
N SER A 27 0.11 -7.00 7.12
CA SER A 27 1.41 -6.82 6.48
C SER A 27 2.32 -7.96 6.84
N SER A 28 3.13 -8.37 5.88
CA SER A 28 4.10 -9.46 6.08
C SER A 28 5.44 -9.07 5.49
N GLN A 29 6.50 -9.68 5.99
CA GLN A 29 7.84 -9.49 5.46
C GLN A 29 8.52 -10.83 5.20
N CYS A 30 9.42 -10.84 4.23
CA CYS A 30 10.33 -11.94 3.97
C CYS A 30 11.62 -11.42 3.33
N ASP A 31 12.66 -12.22 3.36
CA ASP A 31 13.90 -11.95 2.65
C ASP A 31 13.93 -12.70 1.33
N VAL A 32 14.23 -11.98 0.26
CA VAL A 32 14.42 -12.49 -1.09
C VAL A 32 15.92 -12.61 -1.33
N VAL A 33 16.42 -13.83 -1.49
CA VAL A 33 17.86 -14.10 -1.70
C VAL A 33 18.16 -14.14 -3.20
N ILE A 34 18.86 -13.12 -3.70
CA ILE A 34 19.19 -12.96 -5.11
C ILE A 34 20.71 -13.13 -5.29
N LYS A 35 21.15 -14.33 -5.65
CA LYS A 35 22.60 -14.69 -5.73
C LYS A 35 23.29 -14.44 -4.38
N LYS A 36 24.18 -13.45 -4.30
CA LYS A 36 24.91 -13.06 -3.08
C LYS A 36 24.21 -11.92 -2.29
N ASP A 37 23.19 -11.32 -2.87
CA ASP A 37 22.50 -10.18 -2.28
C ASP A 37 21.17 -10.61 -1.65
N THR A 38 20.71 -9.86 -0.67
CA THR A 38 19.42 -10.10 -0.02
C THR A 38 18.63 -8.81 0.06
N ILE A 39 17.34 -8.87 -0.26
CA ILE A 39 16.41 -7.74 -0.19
C ILE A 39 15.27 -8.13 0.76
N ARG A 40 14.92 -7.27 1.71
CA ARG A 40 13.72 -7.40 2.52
C ARG A 40 12.50 -6.95 1.70
N LEU A 41 11.60 -7.87 1.42
CA LEU A 41 10.29 -7.57 0.85
C LEU A 41 9.26 -7.40 1.96
N ILE A 42 8.56 -6.27 1.99
CA ILE A 42 7.43 -6.01 2.88
C ILE A 42 6.18 -5.85 2.02
N VAL A 43 5.18 -6.72 2.23
CA VAL A 43 3.92 -6.70 1.50
C VAL A 43 2.83 -6.18 2.42
N ASN A 44 2.09 -5.18 1.98
CA ASN A 44 1.12 -4.46 2.79
C ASN A 44 -0.29 -4.52 2.18
N HIS A 45 -1.28 -4.66 3.05
CA HIS A 45 -2.66 -4.25 2.80
C HIS A 45 -3.18 -3.59 4.08
N LEU A 46 -3.17 -2.30 4.10
CA LEU A 46 -3.57 -1.55 5.27
C LEU A 46 -5.10 -1.43 5.32
N GLU A 47 -5.61 -1.07 6.49
CA GLU A 47 -7.06 -1.04 6.75
C GLU A 47 -7.82 -0.23 5.70
N SER A 48 -8.86 -0.80 5.12
CA SER A 48 -9.74 -0.13 4.17
C SER A 48 -10.85 0.63 4.90
N PHE A 49 -11.47 1.60 4.24
CA PHE A 49 -12.64 2.30 4.80
C PHE A 49 -13.88 1.42 4.88
N ARG A 50 -13.92 0.28 4.17
CA ARG A 50 -15.08 -0.63 4.10
C ARG A 50 -16.40 0.11 3.88
N LEU A 51 -16.38 1.09 3.00
CA LEU A 51 -17.58 1.80 2.62
C LEU A 51 -18.47 0.86 1.81
N MET A 52 -19.66 0.62 2.30
CA MET A 52 -20.71 -0.08 1.58
C MET A 52 -21.27 0.82 0.48
N LYS A 53 -21.92 0.24 -0.54
CA LYS A 53 -22.58 1.05 -1.60
C LYS A 53 -23.59 2.01 -1.01
N GLU A 54 -24.25 1.62 0.08
CA GLU A 54 -25.22 2.40 0.82
C GLU A 54 -24.60 3.63 1.55
N ASP A 55 -23.33 3.50 1.97
CA ASP A 55 -22.58 4.63 2.57
C ASP A 55 -22.20 5.69 1.51
N LEU A 56 -22.15 5.31 0.22
CA LEU A 56 -21.78 6.17 -0.91
C LEU A 56 -22.99 6.71 -1.69
N GLN A 57 -24.21 6.18 -1.47
CA GLN A 57 -25.44 6.73 -2.03
C GLN A 57 -25.84 7.99 -1.25
N LEU A 58 -25.18 9.07 -1.55
CA LEU A 58 -25.58 10.43 -1.21
C LEU A 58 -26.73 10.83 -2.15
N ASP A 59 -27.95 10.39 -1.84
CA ASP A 59 -29.14 11.03 -2.39
C ASP A 59 -29.12 12.49 -1.92
N THR A 60 -29.03 13.39 -2.86
CA THR A 60 -28.73 14.81 -2.71
C THR A 60 -29.78 15.61 -1.93
N LEU A 61 -30.81 15.00 -1.34
CA LEU A 61 -31.91 15.69 -0.70
C LEU A 61 -32.29 15.26 0.74
N SER A 62 -31.66 14.23 1.30
CA SER A 62 -31.95 13.87 2.71
C SER A 62 -30.87 13.00 3.36
N VAL A 63 -29.63 13.48 3.41
CA VAL A 63 -28.63 12.87 4.28
C VAL A 63 -29.00 13.24 5.71
N SER A 64 -29.65 12.34 6.44
CA SER A 64 -29.90 12.57 7.87
C SER A 64 -28.56 12.76 8.57
N HIS A 65 -28.45 13.72 9.48
CA HIS A 65 -27.27 13.97 10.30
C HIS A 65 -26.70 12.68 10.95
N PHE A 66 -27.57 11.71 11.18
CA PHE A 66 -27.22 10.40 11.73
C PHE A 66 -26.36 9.56 10.77
N LYS A 67 -26.71 9.46 9.47
CA LYS A 67 -25.90 8.73 8.47
C LYS A 67 -24.52 9.38 8.29
N GLN A 68 -24.49 10.71 8.26
CA GLN A 68 -23.25 11.49 8.16
C GLN A 68 -22.33 11.24 9.36
N SER A 69 -22.86 11.21 10.60
CA SER A 69 -22.07 10.96 11.81
C SER A 69 -21.50 9.54 11.83
N THR A 70 -22.26 8.53 11.41
CA THR A 70 -21.82 7.14 11.33
C THR A 70 -20.72 6.94 10.28
N LEU A 71 -20.86 7.58 9.11
CA LEU A 71 -19.83 7.55 8.07
C LEU A 71 -18.54 8.20 8.56
N ASN A 72 -18.63 9.37 9.19
CA ASN A 72 -17.46 10.06 9.75
C ASN A 72 -16.74 9.21 10.82
N GLN A 73 -17.49 8.51 11.68
CA GLN A 73 -16.91 7.59 12.66
C GLN A 73 -16.17 6.43 12.01
N LYS A 74 -16.75 5.78 10.98
CA LYS A 74 -16.08 4.71 10.21
C LYS A 74 -14.78 5.20 9.56
N LEU A 75 -14.82 6.35 8.91
CA LEU A 75 -13.67 6.96 8.26
C LEU A 75 -12.56 7.30 9.27
N HIS A 76 -12.94 7.87 10.42
CA HIS A 76 -11.99 8.21 11.48
C HIS A 76 -11.34 6.96 12.09
N ALA A 77 -12.12 5.94 12.44
CA ALA A 77 -11.63 4.69 13.01
C ALA A 77 -10.64 3.98 12.04
N ALA A 78 -11.01 3.84 10.77
CA ALA A 78 -10.12 3.25 9.77
C ALA A 78 -8.85 4.07 9.57
N SER A 79 -8.93 5.41 9.65
CA SER A 79 -7.76 6.29 9.56
C SER A 79 -6.82 6.11 10.75
N GLN A 80 -7.35 5.97 11.98
CA GLN A 80 -6.54 5.72 13.16
C GLN A 80 -5.81 4.37 13.07
N LEU A 81 -6.52 3.29 12.72
CA LEU A 81 -5.91 1.97 12.53
C LEU A 81 -4.77 2.02 11.51
N ARG A 82 -4.99 2.66 10.35
CA ARG A 82 -3.93 2.80 9.33
C ARG A 82 -2.71 3.59 9.83
N GLN A 83 -2.90 4.58 10.68
CA GLN A 83 -1.76 5.31 11.25
C GLN A 83 -0.89 4.41 12.12
N GLU A 84 -1.49 3.58 12.97
CA GLU A 84 -0.75 2.59 13.79
C GLU A 84 -0.09 1.52 12.92
N GLN A 85 -0.79 1.02 11.91
CA GLN A 85 -0.25 0.08 10.93
C GLN A 85 0.95 0.70 10.19
N ALA A 86 0.86 1.96 9.76
CA ALA A 86 1.97 2.66 9.11
C ALA A 86 3.20 2.82 10.04
N LYS A 87 2.99 3.04 11.34
CA LYS A 87 4.07 3.07 12.34
C LYS A 87 4.75 1.70 12.45
N ALA A 88 3.97 0.62 12.53
CA ALA A 88 4.50 -0.74 12.62
C ALA A 88 5.29 -1.14 11.35
N VAL A 89 4.74 -0.86 10.16
CA VAL A 89 5.43 -1.07 8.89
C VAL A 89 6.73 -0.26 8.82
N LYS A 90 6.68 1.01 9.24
CA LYS A 90 7.89 1.85 9.27
C LYS A 90 8.95 1.36 10.24
N ALA A 91 8.55 0.83 11.39
CA ALA A 91 9.47 0.19 12.34
C ALA A 91 10.15 -1.03 11.71
N ALA A 92 9.38 -1.90 11.02
CA ALA A 92 9.91 -3.07 10.31
C ALA A 92 10.91 -2.66 9.19
N ILE A 93 10.62 -1.59 8.45
CA ILE A 93 11.54 -1.02 7.46
C ILE A 93 12.86 -0.60 8.11
N ASN A 94 12.79 0.14 9.22
CA ASN A 94 13.97 0.68 9.89
C ASN A 94 14.83 -0.40 10.58
N GLN A 95 14.23 -1.52 10.99
CA GLN A 95 14.90 -2.66 11.62
C GLN A 95 15.51 -3.65 10.62
N SER A 96 15.25 -3.47 9.32
CA SER A 96 15.76 -4.39 8.31
C SER A 96 17.29 -4.29 8.20
N PRO A 97 18.02 -5.42 8.26
CA PRO A 97 19.45 -5.44 7.96
C PRO A 97 19.76 -5.38 6.46
N HIS A 98 18.72 -5.47 5.62
CA HIS A 98 18.84 -5.51 4.15
C HIS A 98 18.14 -4.30 3.53
N PRO A 99 18.51 -3.91 2.30
CA PRO A 99 17.70 -2.98 1.50
C PRO A 99 16.25 -3.45 1.44
N VAL A 100 15.28 -2.54 1.57
CA VAL A 100 13.86 -2.84 1.66
C VAL A 100 13.16 -2.49 0.35
N VAL A 101 12.24 -3.34 -0.07
CA VAL A 101 11.19 -3.04 -1.04
C VAL A 101 9.85 -3.23 -0.33
N ALA A 102 9.09 -2.15 -0.14
CA ALA A 102 7.76 -2.17 0.48
C ALA A 102 6.69 -1.95 -0.59
N VAL A 103 5.78 -2.92 -0.71
CA VAL A 103 4.76 -2.95 -1.78
C VAL A 103 3.37 -3.16 -1.21
N GLY A 104 2.35 -2.81 -2.00
CA GLY A 104 0.96 -3.20 -1.78
C GLY A 104 0.00 -2.03 -1.65
N ASP A 105 -1.23 -2.36 -1.24
CA ASP A 105 -2.31 -1.40 -1.03
C ASP A 105 -2.19 -0.74 0.35
N PHE A 106 -1.91 0.57 0.35
CA PHE A 106 -1.85 1.36 1.58
C PHE A 106 -3.23 1.94 1.96
N ASN A 107 -4.24 1.74 1.12
CA ASN A 107 -5.58 2.34 1.29
C ASN A 107 -5.53 3.85 1.62
N SER A 108 -4.52 4.54 1.11
CA SER A 108 -4.19 5.92 1.45
C SER A 108 -3.56 6.64 0.27
N ILE A 109 -3.99 7.86 0.00
CA ILE A 109 -3.48 8.69 -1.10
C ILE A 109 -2.08 9.28 -0.79
N PRO A 110 -1.33 9.78 -1.80
CA PRO A 110 0.03 10.30 -1.62
C PRO A 110 0.17 11.47 -0.64
N LEU A 111 -0.90 12.22 -0.39
CA LEU A 111 -0.91 13.34 0.58
C LEU A 111 -1.25 12.92 2.01
N SER A 112 -1.48 11.63 2.25
CA SER A 112 -1.85 11.13 3.58
C SER A 112 -0.65 10.99 4.52
N TYR A 113 -0.93 11.06 5.82
CA TYR A 113 0.05 10.73 6.87
C TYR A 113 0.64 9.32 6.67
N VAL A 114 -0.20 8.34 6.33
CA VAL A 114 0.18 6.92 6.14
C VAL A 114 1.26 6.78 5.07
N TYR A 115 1.01 7.33 3.88
CA TYR A 115 1.99 7.31 2.80
C TYR A 115 3.27 8.06 3.20
N GLY A 116 3.14 9.27 3.73
CA GLY A 116 4.29 10.07 4.16
C GLY A 116 5.14 9.34 5.21
N LYS A 117 4.49 8.68 6.18
CA LYS A 117 5.16 7.93 7.24
C LYS A 117 5.96 6.75 6.72
N ILE A 118 5.38 5.94 5.84
CA ILE A 118 6.05 4.76 5.27
C ILE A 118 7.15 5.20 4.29
N ARG A 119 6.85 6.18 3.43
CA ARG A 119 7.79 6.68 2.42
C ARG A 119 9.01 7.39 3.04
N TRP A 120 8.93 7.92 4.24
CA TRP A 120 10.04 8.69 4.84
C TRP A 120 11.35 7.91 4.78
N GLY A 121 12.36 8.46 4.10
CA GLY A 121 13.66 7.82 3.90
C GLY A 121 13.70 6.75 2.79
N MET A 122 12.61 6.58 2.04
CA MET A 122 12.52 5.69 0.88
C MET A 122 12.31 6.46 -0.42
N ARG A 123 12.50 5.79 -1.54
CA ARG A 123 12.19 6.27 -2.90
C ARG A 123 10.85 5.70 -3.32
N ASP A 124 10.00 6.49 -3.95
CA ASP A 124 8.77 6.03 -4.58
C ASP A 124 9.07 5.67 -6.04
N CYS A 125 8.97 4.38 -6.37
CA CYS A 125 9.31 3.90 -7.71
C CYS A 125 8.46 4.55 -8.80
N PHE A 126 7.19 4.87 -8.51
CA PHE A 126 6.33 5.54 -9.48
C PHE A 126 6.77 6.99 -9.73
N LEU A 127 7.09 7.75 -8.69
CA LEU A 127 7.51 9.14 -8.85
C LEU A 127 8.83 9.27 -9.61
N GLU A 128 9.72 8.28 -9.49
CA GLU A 128 11.05 8.34 -10.10
C GLU A 128 11.14 7.56 -11.43
N GLY A 129 10.31 6.53 -11.63
CA GLY A 129 10.41 5.65 -12.80
C GLY A 129 9.24 5.72 -13.79
N SER A 130 8.21 6.59 -13.57
CA SER A 130 7.03 6.61 -14.44
C SER A 130 7.09 7.59 -15.61
N PHE A 131 8.06 8.46 -15.66
CA PHE A 131 8.22 9.46 -16.73
C PHE A 131 6.95 10.30 -17.02
N GLY A 132 6.26 10.75 -15.97
CA GLY A 132 5.10 11.65 -16.09
C GLY A 132 3.76 10.97 -16.41
N LYS A 133 3.68 9.63 -16.35
CA LYS A 133 2.42 8.90 -16.52
C LYS A 133 1.47 9.11 -15.32
N LEU A 134 0.16 8.89 -15.54
CA LEU A 134 -0.83 8.93 -14.47
C LEU A 134 -0.74 7.66 -13.61
N GLY A 135 -0.60 7.84 -12.29
CA GLY A 135 -0.35 6.78 -11.32
C GLY A 135 -1.59 6.19 -10.64
N ASN A 136 -2.79 6.41 -11.18
CA ASN A 136 -4.02 5.90 -10.57
C ASN A 136 -4.02 4.38 -10.57
N THR A 137 -4.09 3.75 -9.41
CA THR A 137 -4.07 2.29 -9.25
C THR A 137 -5.44 1.73 -8.92
N TYR A 138 -6.37 2.54 -8.43
CA TYR A 138 -7.73 2.15 -8.09
C TYR A 138 -8.74 2.85 -8.98
N LYS A 139 -9.70 2.07 -9.54
CA LYS A 139 -10.62 2.52 -10.61
C LYS A 139 -11.79 3.37 -10.15
N LYS A 140 -12.22 3.24 -8.88
CA LYS A 140 -13.42 3.94 -8.41
C LYS A 140 -13.18 5.43 -8.22
N GLY A 141 -14.17 6.21 -8.63
CA GLY A 141 -14.13 7.67 -8.65
C GLY A 141 -13.81 8.24 -10.03
N PRO A 142 -14.18 9.51 -10.29
CA PRO A 142 -14.13 10.11 -11.64
C PRO A 142 -12.72 10.24 -12.21
N LEU A 143 -11.71 10.34 -11.35
CA LEU A 143 -10.30 10.50 -11.76
C LEU A 143 -9.42 9.29 -11.39
N GLY A 144 -9.98 8.30 -10.68
CA GLY A 144 -9.18 7.24 -10.04
C GLY A 144 -8.22 7.81 -8.98
N ILE A 145 -7.68 6.96 -8.14
CA ILE A 145 -6.72 7.35 -7.10
C ILE A 145 -5.53 6.38 -7.08
N ARG A 146 -4.38 6.85 -6.58
CA ARG A 146 -3.22 6.01 -6.32
C ARG A 146 -3.20 5.62 -4.84
N ILE A 147 -3.37 4.34 -4.56
CA ILE A 147 -3.34 3.76 -3.21
C ILE A 147 -2.43 2.54 -3.11
N ASP A 148 -2.00 2.01 -4.27
CA ASP A 148 -1.01 0.95 -4.36
C ASP A 148 0.36 1.54 -4.66
N TYR A 149 1.39 1.05 -3.97
CA TYR A 149 2.73 1.62 -4.01
C TYR A 149 3.80 0.54 -4.12
N ILE A 150 4.91 0.91 -4.75
CA ILE A 150 6.20 0.24 -4.68
C ILE A 150 7.21 1.28 -4.20
N LEU A 151 7.68 1.11 -2.97
CA LEU A 151 8.70 1.95 -2.35
C LEU A 151 9.97 1.14 -2.17
N CYS A 152 11.14 1.75 -2.37
CA CYS A 152 12.41 1.06 -2.15
C CYS A 152 13.39 1.90 -1.32
N SER A 153 14.33 1.23 -0.66
CA SER A 153 15.42 1.86 0.06
C SER A 153 16.23 2.78 -0.86
N ARG A 154 16.85 3.83 -0.31
CA ARG A 154 17.67 4.78 -1.07
C ARG A 154 18.91 4.18 -1.73
N THR A 155 19.35 3.01 -1.26
CA THR A 155 20.44 2.23 -1.87
C THR A 155 20.01 1.48 -3.14
N LEU A 156 18.70 1.43 -3.41
CA LEU A 156 18.12 0.84 -4.61
C LEU A 156 17.70 1.95 -5.58
N THR A 157 17.74 1.68 -6.87
CA THR A 157 17.43 2.67 -7.91
C THR A 157 16.20 2.26 -8.71
N PRO A 158 15.06 2.97 -8.63
CA PRO A 158 13.94 2.80 -9.54
C PRO A 158 14.38 3.08 -10.98
N ILE A 159 14.23 2.11 -11.88
CA ILE A 159 14.56 2.25 -13.31
C ILE A 159 13.29 2.54 -14.10
N THR A 160 12.25 1.73 -13.91
CA THR A 160 10.92 1.95 -14.49
C THR A 160 9.84 1.67 -13.47
N CYS A 161 8.70 2.34 -13.59
CA CYS A 161 7.49 1.98 -12.88
C CYS A 161 6.25 2.30 -13.73
N GLU A 162 5.37 1.32 -13.87
CA GLU A 162 4.20 1.41 -14.72
C GLU A 162 2.97 0.87 -14.00
N VAL A 163 1.82 1.47 -14.32
CA VAL A 163 0.50 0.97 -13.91
C VAL A 163 -0.13 0.35 -15.16
N ASP A 164 -0.35 -0.96 -15.13
CA ASP A 164 -0.93 -1.68 -16.25
C ASP A 164 -2.46 -1.56 -16.24
N ARG A 165 -3.04 -1.04 -17.34
CA ARG A 165 -4.46 -0.69 -17.47
C ARG A 165 -5.36 -1.88 -17.87
N VAL A 166 -5.14 -3.04 -17.23
CA VAL A 166 -5.98 -4.23 -17.44
C VAL A 166 -7.26 -4.20 -16.60
N SER A 167 -8.28 -4.95 -17.01
CA SER A 167 -9.63 -4.89 -16.40
C SER A 167 -9.99 -6.07 -15.51
N TYR A 168 -9.01 -6.80 -14.98
CA TYR A 168 -9.25 -8.02 -14.19
C TYR A 168 -9.71 -7.76 -12.75
N SER A 169 -9.49 -6.54 -12.24
CA SER A 169 -9.83 -6.14 -10.86
C SER A 169 -10.26 -4.67 -10.84
N ASP A 170 -10.76 -4.18 -9.74
CA ASP A 170 -10.94 -2.76 -9.46
C ASP A 170 -9.63 -2.04 -9.10
N HIS A 171 -8.54 -2.78 -8.88
CA HIS A 171 -7.17 -2.26 -8.87
C HIS A 171 -6.45 -2.58 -10.18
N PHE A 172 -5.51 -1.72 -10.54
CA PHE A 172 -4.56 -1.94 -11.63
C PHE A 172 -3.24 -2.47 -11.09
N PRO A 173 -2.63 -3.49 -11.72
CA PRO A 173 -1.30 -3.94 -11.36
C PRO A 173 -0.26 -2.82 -11.48
N VAL A 174 0.67 -2.78 -10.52
CA VAL A 174 1.83 -1.88 -10.54
C VAL A 174 3.08 -2.73 -10.72
N CYS A 175 3.87 -2.41 -11.73
CA CYS A 175 5.13 -3.10 -12.06
C CYS A 175 6.30 -2.12 -11.96
N ALA A 176 7.41 -2.53 -11.34
CA ALA A 176 8.62 -1.73 -11.29
C ALA A 176 9.86 -2.57 -11.57
N THR A 177 10.83 -1.96 -12.25
CA THR A 177 12.20 -2.47 -12.35
C THR A 177 13.07 -1.65 -11.40
N ILE A 178 13.80 -2.35 -10.53
CA ILE A 178 14.66 -1.75 -9.51
C ILE A 178 16.08 -2.32 -9.68
N GLY A 179 17.06 -1.44 -9.76
CA GLY A 179 18.48 -1.76 -9.78
C GLY A 179 19.14 -1.58 -8.40
N TRP A 180 20.30 -2.23 -8.19
CA TRP A 180 21.16 -2.13 -7.01
C TRP A 180 22.64 -2.24 -7.37
#